data_babe5c8b6c251623db0b9ec6552e119c
#
_entry.id   babe5c8b6c251623db0b9ec6552e119c
#
_cell.length_a   1.000
_cell.length_b   1.000
_cell.length_c   1.000
_cell.angle_alpha   90.00
_cell.angle_beta   90.00
_cell.angle_gamma   90.00
#
_symmetry.space_group_name_H-M   'P 1'
#
loop_
_entity.id
_entity.type
_entity.pdbx_description
1 polymer ?
#
loop_
_entity_poly.entity_id
_entity_poly.type
_entity_poly.pdbx_seq_one_letter_code
_entity_poly.pdbx_strand_id
1 'polypeptide(L)'
;MVTQSTYDELKNKYGTVASWTLWCPAEDTKKSNTENLSVFQNPDLLEKLNAKYVFVALNAANHPNFQTKPAWSCFHSGYRYQNDYKLRAATQGTRFEGAYITDIIKYYVETDSSKVKSAIKKDPEIIVNNLKYFQEELELLKSSNNGMNPVLIALGNDAYNLLNKHITGYTIKNVRHYAGYFSDVWYKQHFVDTLSDI
;
A
#
# COMPACT_ATOMS: atom_id res chain seq x y z
N MET A 1 -4.03 17.88 -0.26
CA MET A 1 -3.98 17.51 1.18
C MET A 1 -5.17 16.61 1.46
N VAL A 2 -4.99 15.53 2.20
CA VAL A 2 -6.09 14.63 2.58
C VAL A 2 -6.99 15.35 3.57
N THR A 3 -8.30 15.35 3.33
CA THR A 3 -9.26 15.97 4.25
C THR A 3 -9.57 15.03 5.42
N GLN A 4 -9.99 15.58 6.56
CA GLN A 4 -10.42 14.78 7.71
C GLN A 4 -11.53 13.79 7.32
N SER A 5 -12.53 14.25 6.54
CA SER A 5 -13.64 13.40 6.08
C SER A 5 -13.15 12.21 5.24
N THR A 6 -12.23 12.44 4.28
CA THR A 6 -11.66 11.35 3.47
C THR A 6 -10.85 10.39 4.32
N TYR A 7 -10.05 10.92 5.26
CA TYR A 7 -9.25 10.09 6.17
C TYR A 7 -10.14 9.18 7.03
N ASP A 8 -11.19 9.74 7.62
CA ASP A 8 -12.11 9.00 8.49
C ASP A 8 -12.90 7.95 7.70
N GLU A 9 -13.33 8.27 6.48
CA GLU A 9 -14.04 7.31 5.62
C GLU A 9 -13.13 6.15 5.20
N LEU A 10 -11.90 6.44 4.74
CA LEU A 10 -10.90 5.41 4.43
C LEU A 10 -10.55 4.56 5.66
N LYS A 11 -10.40 5.19 6.83
CA LYS A 11 -10.12 4.49 8.09
C LYS A 11 -11.24 3.54 8.47
N ASN A 12 -12.48 3.99 8.38
CA ASN A 12 -13.64 3.20 8.78
C ASN A 12 -13.88 2.01 7.83
N LYS A 13 -13.69 2.21 6.51
CA LYS A 13 -13.95 1.18 5.51
C LYS A 13 -12.76 0.25 5.27
N TYR A 14 -11.55 0.80 5.24
CA TYR A 14 -10.35 0.11 4.75
C TYR A 14 -9.17 0.10 5.74
N GLY A 15 -9.28 0.76 6.89
CA GLY A 15 -8.17 0.88 7.84
C GLY A 15 -7.57 -0.43 8.33
N THR A 16 -8.30 -1.54 8.25
CA THR A 16 -7.81 -2.88 8.61
C THR A 16 -7.14 -3.64 7.45
N VAL A 17 -7.24 -3.13 6.22
CA VAL A 17 -6.71 -3.78 4.99
C VAL A 17 -5.85 -2.85 4.13
N ALA A 18 -5.69 -1.62 4.56
CA ALA A 18 -4.86 -0.60 3.92
C ALA A 18 -4.06 0.20 4.95
N SER A 19 -3.20 1.09 4.51
CA SER A 19 -2.45 2.01 5.35
C SER A 19 -1.90 3.20 4.56
N TRP A 20 -0.91 3.88 5.15
CA TRP A 20 -0.15 4.98 4.54
C TRP A 20 1.35 4.69 4.68
N THR A 21 2.14 5.09 3.69
CA THR A 21 3.60 4.93 3.71
C THR A 21 4.24 5.94 4.67
N LEU A 22 3.85 5.86 5.92
CA LEU A 22 4.29 6.74 7.00
C LEU A 22 4.62 5.90 8.24
N TRP A 23 5.88 5.88 8.63
CA TRP A 23 6.38 5.10 9.77
C TRP A 23 7.14 6.00 10.73
N CYS A 24 7.21 5.57 11.99
CA CYS A 24 8.18 6.12 12.92
C CYS A 24 9.62 5.94 12.39
N PRO A 25 10.54 6.83 12.75
CA PRO A 25 11.94 6.69 12.37
C PRO A 25 12.51 5.32 12.74
N ALA A 26 13.45 4.82 11.94
CA ALA A 26 14.17 3.60 12.27
C ALA A 26 14.95 3.79 13.57
N GLU A 27 14.91 2.81 14.44
CA GLU A 27 15.80 2.74 15.59
C GLU A 27 17.17 2.17 15.14
N ASP A 28 18.27 2.66 15.71
CA ASP A 28 19.62 2.24 15.32
C ASP A 28 19.84 0.72 15.45
N THR A 29 19.22 0.12 16.45
CA THR A 29 19.35 -1.29 16.76
C THR A 29 18.30 -2.19 16.15
N LYS A 30 17.21 -1.62 15.58
CA LYS A 30 16.05 -2.38 15.13
C LYS A 30 15.41 -1.80 13.87
N LYS A 31 15.99 -2.09 12.72
CA LYS A 31 15.44 -1.66 11.41
C LYS A 31 13.99 -2.11 11.15
N SER A 32 13.53 -3.15 11.83
CA SER A 32 12.20 -3.73 11.67
C SER A 32 11.15 -3.19 12.65
N ASN A 33 11.41 -2.07 13.35
CA ASN A 33 10.44 -1.40 14.24
C ASN A 33 9.30 -0.69 13.48
N THR A 34 8.74 -1.36 12.51
CA THR A 34 7.66 -0.82 11.66
C THR A 34 6.28 -0.94 12.28
N GLU A 35 6.13 -1.73 13.35
CA GLU A 35 4.88 -1.95 14.08
C GLU A 35 4.41 -0.77 14.96
N ASN A 36 5.25 0.25 15.12
CA ASN A 36 4.89 1.42 15.91
C ASN A 36 3.92 2.33 15.12
N LEU A 37 2.66 2.31 15.53
CA LEU A 37 1.58 3.07 14.90
C LEU A 37 1.36 4.46 15.52
N SER A 38 2.21 4.91 16.46
CA SER A 38 2.05 6.22 17.11
C SER A 38 2.13 7.39 16.11
N VAL A 39 2.74 7.18 14.95
CA VAL A 39 2.78 8.15 13.86
C VAL A 39 1.37 8.57 13.41
N PHE A 40 0.38 7.68 13.50
CA PHE A 40 -1.02 7.94 13.16
C PHE A 40 -1.81 8.66 14.28
N GLN A 41 -1.17 8.94 15.41
CA GLN A 41 -1.73 9.73 16.52
C GLN A 41 -1.21 11.17 16.52
N ASN A 42 -0.35 11.54 15.56
CA ASN A 42 0.20 12.88 15.45
C ASN A 42 -0.93 13.88 15.13
N PRO A 43 -1.06 15.01 15.83
CA PRO A 43 -2.05 16.04 15.51
C PRO A 43 -1.92 16.61 14.11
N ASP A 44 -0.69 16.65 13.55
CA ASP A 44 -0.40 17.16 12.21
C ASP A 44 -0.41 16.03 11.15
N LEU A 45 -1.06 14.90 11.44
CA LEU A 45 -1.05 13.73 10.57
C LEU A 45 -1.51 14.06 9.15
N LEU A 46 -2.64 14.78 9.01
CA LEU A 46 -3.24 15.04 7.70
C LEU A 46 -2.32 15.84 6.77
N GLU A 47 -1.45 16.67 7.31
CA GLU A 47 -0.45 17.42 6.53
C GLU A 47 0.62 16.51 5.92
N LYS A 48 0.85 15.35 6.54
CA LYS A 48 1.83 14.35 6.11
C LYS A 48 1.26 13.34 5.11
N LEU A 49 -0.08 13.29 4.97
CA LEU A 49 -0.71 12.32 4.07
C LEU A 49 -0.76 12.83 2.62
N ASN A 50 -0.54 11.93 1.69
CA ASN A 50 -0.37 12.22 0.28
C ASN A 50 -1.28 11.36 -0.59
N ALA A 51 -2.36 11.96 -1.12
CA ALA A 51 -3.30 11.29 -2.01
C ALA A 51 -2.86 11.25 -3.50
N LYS A 52 -1.68 11.79 -3.84
CA LYS A 52 -1.18 11.82 -5.24
C LYS A 52 -0.66 10.47 -5.72
N TYR A 53 -0.24 9.61 -4.78
CA TYR A 53 0.35 8.31 -5.07
C TYR A 53 -0.36 7.21 -4.29
N VAL A 54 -0.55 6.05 -4.92
CA VAL A 54 -1.14 4.86 -4.29
C VAL A 54 -0.24 3.67 -4.57
N PHE A 55 0.36 3.11 -3.54
CA PHE A 55 1.06 1.84 -3.62
C PHE A 55 0.06 0.70 -3.59
N VAL A 56 0.19 -0.23 -4.52
CA VAL A 56 -0.75 -1.34 -4.68
C VAL A 56 -0.01 -2.67 -4.66
N ALA A 57 -0.22 -3.45 -3.60
CA ALA A 57 0.25 -4.83 -3.52
C ALA A 57 -0.84 -5.80 -4.04
N LEU A 58 -0.50 -7.10 -4.15
CA LEU A 58 -1.41 -8.08 -4.72
C LEU A 58 -2.54 -8.43 -3.76
N ASN A 59 -2.19 -8.92 -2.57
CA ASN A 59 -3.13 -9.40 -1.56
C ASN A 59 -2.51 -9.46 -0.17
N ALA A 60 -3.37 -9.48 0.84
CA ALA A 60 -2.96 -9.66 2.22
C ALA A 60 -2.34 -11.04 2.46
N ALA A 61 -1.03 -11.09 2.72
CA ALA A 61 -0.28 -12.35 2.80
C ALA A 61 -0.53 -13.14 4.10
N ASN A 62 -0.80 -12.50 5.24
CA ASN A 62 -0.85 -13.16 6.55
C ASN A 62 -1.82 -12.50 7.54
N HIS A 63 -3.08 -12.36 7.16
CA HIS A 63 -4.03 -11.65 8.02
C HIS A 63 -5.39 -12.36 8.18
N PRO A 64 -5.44 -13.53 8.86
CA PRO A 64 -6.70 -14.25 9.03
C PRO A 64 -7.75 -13.47 9.85
N ASN A 65 -7.34 -12.49 10.66
CA ASN A 65 -8.20 -11.74 11.57
C ASN A 65 -8.23 -10.24 11.24
N PHE A 66 -8.66 -9.86 10.03
CA PHE A 66 -8.76 -8.45 9.62
C PHE A 66 -9.59 -7.59 10.57
N GLN A 67 -10.69 -8.14 11.11
CA GLN A 67 -11.66 -7.38 11.90
C GLN A 67 -11.15 -6.92 13.28
N THR A 68 -10.09 -7.54 13.81
CA THR A 68 -9.57 -7.25 15.16
C THR A 68 -8.28 -6.44 15.15
N LYS A 69 -7.78 -6.07 13.97
CA LYS A 69 -6.53 -5.31 13.86
C LYS A 69 -6.74 -3.82 14.08
N PRO A 70 -5.76 -3.14 14.70
CA PRO A 70 -5.75 -1.69 14.71
C PRO A 70 -5.80 -1.13 13.29
N ALA A 71 -6.52 -0.03 13.10
CA ALA A 71 -6.50 0.66 11.81
C ALA A 71 -5.06 1.05 11.44
N TRP A 72 -4.74 0.94 10.15
CA TRP A 72 -3.45 1.25 9.57
C TRP A 72 -2.30 0.31 9.95
N SER A 73 -2.61 -0.86 10.56
CA SER A 73 -1.57 -1.85 10.91
C SER A 73 -1.11 -2.71 9.73
N CYS A 74 -1.83 -2.72 8.61
CA CYS A 74 -1.36 -3.34 7.38
C CYS A 74 -0.10 -2.63 6.86
N PHE A 75 0.85 -3.38 6.32
CA PHE A 75 2.15 -2.86 5.88
C PHE A 75 3.03 -2.26 7.00
N HIS A 76 2.65 -2.53 8.27
CA HIS A 76 3.37 -2.09 9.47
C HIS A 76 3.72 -3.28 10.37
N SER A 77 4.31 -4.32 9.79
CA SER A 77 4.70 -5.50 10.55
C SER A 77 6.12 -5.38 11.10
N GLY A 78 6.28 -5.59 12.39
CA GLY A 78 7.58 -5.76 13.03
C GLY A 78 8.25 -7.10 12.73
N TYR A 79 7.56 -8.00 12.02
CA TYR A 79 8.11 -9.29 11.66
C TYR A 79 9.14 -9.17 10.54
N ARG A 80 10.41 -9.43 10.87
CA ARG A 80 11.58 -9.16 10.01
C ARG A 80 11.49 -9.73 8.58
N TYR A 81 10.74 -10.83 8.38
CA TYR A 81 10.61 -11.46 7.06
C TYR A 81 9.55 -10.82 6.16
N GLN A 82 8.70 -9.92 6.68
CA GLN A 82 7.77 -9.14 5.85
C GLN A 82 8.46 -7.98 5.14
N ASN A 83 9.61 -7.54 5.66
CA ASN A 83 10.48 -6.55 5.02
C ASN A 83 9.88 -5.14 4.83
N ASP A 84 8.83 -4.77 5.57
CA ASP A 84 8.18 -3.44 5.49
C ASP A 84 9.18 -2.30 5.70
N TYR A 85 10.24 -2.54 6.47
CA TYR A 85 11.34 -1.59 6.68
C TYR A 85 12.06 -1.19 5.37
N LYS A 86 12.06 -2.04 4.33
CA LYS A 86 12.65 -1.70 3.03
C LYS A 86 11.79 -0.67 2.30
N LEU A 87 10.46 -0.81 2.38
CA LEU A 87 9.54 0.17 1.81
C LEU A 87 9.65 1.51 2.56
N ARG A 88 9.70 1.47 3.91
CA ARG A 88 10.00 2.67 4.71
C ARG A 88 11.29 3.37 4.23
N ALA A 89 12.39 2.62 4.12
CA ALA A 89 13.67 3.17 3.69
C ALA A 89 13.63 3.77 2.28
N ALA A 90 12.77 3.24 1.40
CA ALA A 90 12.62 3.73 0.04
C ALA A 90 11.74 4.98 -0.07
N THR A 91 10.74 5.13 0.81
CA THR A 91 9.75 6.22 0.73
C THR A 91 10.06 7.38 1.68
N GLN A 92 10.67 7.12 2.84
CA GLN A 92 10.94 8.14 3.86
C GLN A 92 11.83 9.28 3.33
N GLY A 93 11.41 10.53 3.56
CA GLY A 93 12.09 11.73 3.07
C GLY A 93 11.94 11.97 1.56
N THR A 94 11.08 11.22 0.87
CA THR A 94 10.78 11.39 -0.54
C THR A 94 9.37 11.94 -0.76
N ARG A 95 9.04 12.29 -2.01
CA ARG A 95 7.67 12.69 -2.41
C ARG A 95 6.62 11.58 -2.22
N PHE A 96 7.04 10.37 -1.93
CA PHE A 96 6.15 9.21 -1.72
C PHE A 96 5.88 8.94 -0.23
N GLU A 97 6.50 9.68 0.67
CA GLU A 97 6.19 9.60 2.10
C GLU A 97 4.74 10.04 2.33
N GLY A 98 4.03 9.28 3.17
CA GLY A 98 2.61 9.52 3.44
C GLY A 98 1.66 9.13 2.31
N ALA A 99 2.13 8.48 1.23
CA ALA A 99 1.26 7.96 0.18
C ALA A 99 0.35 6.83 0.69
N TYR A 100 -0.83 6.68 0.09
CA TYR A 100 -1.74 5.58 0.43
C TYR A 100 -1.16 4.25 -0.03
N ILE A 101 -1.37 3.18 0.74
CA ILE A 101 -0.95 1.82 0.41
C ILE A 101 -2.05 0.83 0.69
N THR A 102 -2.35 -0.04 -0.26
CA THR A 102 -3.42 -1.02 -0.19
C THR A 102 -3.12 -2.26 -1.03
N ASP A 103 -3.92 -3.30 -0.84
CA ASP A 103 -3.93 -4.49 -1.70
C ASP A 103 -5.04 -4.38 -2.75
N ILE A 104 -4.81 -4.85 -3.97
CA ILE A 104 -5.87 -4.95 -4.99
C ILE A 104 -6.88 -6.07 -4.63
N ILE A 105 -6.41 -7.14 -3.95
CA ILE A 105 -7.23 -8.21 -3.40
C ILE A 105 -7.19 -8.15 -1.87
N LYS A 106 -8.21 -7.54 -1.25
CA LYS A 106 -8.19 -7.18 0.17
C LYS A 106 -8.51 -8.34 1.13
N TYR A 107 -9.50 -9.12 0.81
CA TYR A 107 -10.10 -10.10 1.74
C TYR A 107 -9.78 -11.56 1.40
N TYR A 108 -8.78 -11.79 0.58
CA TYR A 108 -8.29 -13.12 0.27
C TYR A 108 -6.87 -13.31 0.82
N VAL A 109 -6.78 -14.09 1.90
CA VAL A 109 -5.50 -14.34 2.62
C VAL A 109 -4.77 -15.51 1.99
N GLU A 110 -3.64 -15.25 1.38
CA GLU A 110 -2.76 -16.28 0.82
C GLU A 110 -1.33 -15.74 0.70
N THR A 111 -0.37 -16.54 1.13
CA THR A 111 1.07 -16.18 1.07
C THR A 111 1.71 -16.47 -0.28
N ASP A 112 1.11 -17.37 -1.05
CA ASP A 112 1.60 -17.79 -2.36
C ASP A 112 0.79 -17.11 -3.47
N SER A 113 1.41 -16.17 -4.19
CA SER A 113 0.77 -15.43 -5.28
C SER A 113 0.27 -16.34 -6.43
N SER A 114 0.87 -17.52 -6.62
CA SER A 114 0.41 -18.49 -7.62
C SER A 114 -0.95 -19.06 -7.26
N LYS A 115 -1.22 -19.27 -5.97
CA LYS A 115 -2.52 -19.72 -5.46
C LYS A 115 -3.57 -18.61 -5.56
N VAL A 116 -3.20 -17.36 -5.31
CA VAL A 116 -4.10 -16.21 -5.55
C VAL A 116 -4.56 -16.17 -7.00
N LYS A 117 -3.62 -16.28 -7.94
CA LYS A 117 -3.93 -16.31 -9.39
C LYS A 117 -4.82 -17.50 -9.76
N SER A 118 -4.54 -18.67 -9.19
CA SER A 118 -5.36 -19.87 -9.41
C SER A 118 -6.76 -19.71 -8.84
N ALA A 119 -6.92 -19.10 -7.67
CA ALA A 119 -8.22 -18.82 -7.07
C ALA A 119 -9.04 -17.85 -7.93
N ILE A 120 -8.44 -16.74 -8.37
CA ILE A 120 -9.11 -15.76 -9.26
C ILE A 120 -9.54 -16.43 -10.60
N LYS A 121 -8.72 -17.35 -11.12
CA LYS A 121 -9.09 -18.08 -12.36
C LYS A 121 -10.27 -19.03 -12.15
N LYS A 122 -10.38 -19.66 -10.97
CA LYS A 122 -11.47 -20.58 -10.61
C LYS A 122 -12.75 -19.82 -10.24
N ASP A 123 -12.60 -18.70 -9.57
CA ASP A 123 -13.70 -17.86 -9.10
C ASP A 123 -13.42 -16.37 -9.47
N PRO A 124 -13.86 -15.91 -10.64
CA PRO A 124 -13.68 -14.53 -11.07
C PRO A 124 -14.37 -13.49 -10.17
N GLU A 125 -15.35 -13.87 -9.35
CA GLU A 125 -16.03 -12.96 -8.42
C GLU A 125 -15.06 -12.39 -7.38
N ILE A 126 -13.98 -13.11 -7.06
CA ILE A 126 -12.93 -12.63 -6.15
C ILE A 126 -12.38 -11.30 -6.68
N ILE A 127 -12.01 -11.21 -7.97
CA ILE A 127 -11.46 -9.97 -8.52
C ILE A 127 -12.56 -8.91 -8.72
N VAL A 128 -13.74 -9.29 -9.18
CA VAL A 128 -14.85 -8.36 -9.43
C VAL A 128 -15.23 -7.62 -8.14
N ASN A 129 -15.40 -8.33 -7.04
CA ASN A 129 -15.77 -7.74 -5.76
C ASN A 129 -14.65 -6.86 -5.18
N ASN A 130 -13.39 -7.29 -5.30
CA ASN A 130 -12.26 -6.51 -4.81
C ASN A 130 -12.01 -5.25 -5.64
N LEU A 131 -12.25 -5.28 -6.95
CA LEU A 131 -12.16 -4.09 -7.80
C LEU A 131 -13.15 -3.00 -7.40
N LYS A 132 -14.36 -3.34 -6.95
CA LYS A 132 -15.33 -2.35 -6.43
C LYS A 132 -14.76 -1.61 -5.24
N TYR A 133 -14.22 -2.34 -4.26
CA TYR A 133 -13.57 -1.72 -3.09
C TYR A 133 -12.37 -0.86 -3.48
N PHE A 134 -11.54 -1.36 -4.39
CA PHE A 134 -10.37 -0.62 -4.85
C PHE A 134 -10.75 0.67 -5.61
N GLN A 135 -11.77 0.62 -6.46
CA GLN A 135 -12.27 1.81 -7.17
C GLN A 135 -12.86 2.83 -6.19
N GLU A 136 -13.56 2.39 -5.14
CA GLU A 136 -14.07 3.28 -4.10
C GLU A 136 -12.94 3.99 -3.34
N GLU A 137 -11.85 3.29 -2.99
CA GLU A 137 -10.65 3.93 -2.42
C GLU A 137 -10.06 4.99 -3.36
N LEU A 138 -9.96 4.68 -4.65
CA LEU A 138 -9.41 5.61 -5.64
C LEU A 138 -10.28 6.88 -5.78
N GLU A 139 -11.61 6.77 -5.76
CA GLU A 139 -12.49 7.93 -5.82
C GLU A 139 -12.38 8.81 -4.55
N LEU A 140 -12.26 8.20 -3.37
CA LEU A 140 -12.02 8.93 -2.12
C LEU A 140 -10.67 9.68 -2.16
N LEU A 141 -9.61 9.05 -2.66
CA LEU A 141 -8.30 9.67 -2.79
C LEU A 141 -8.29 10.77 -3.85
N LYS A 142 -8.96 10.55 -4.97
CA LYS A 142 -9.13 11.54 -6.04
C LYS A 142 -9.80 12.82 -5.53
N SER A 143 -10.83 12.70 -4.69
CA SER A 143 -11.50 13.86 -4.09
C SER A 143 -10.52 14.72 -3.26
N SER A 144 -9.58 14.08 -2.56
CA SER A 144 -8.51 14.75 -1.80
C SER A 144 -7.29 15.17 -2.65
N ASN A 145 -7.27 14.81 -3.93
CA ASN A 145 -6.22 15.18 -4.89
C ASN A 145 -6.73 16.19 -5.95
N ASN A 146 -7.60 17.11 -5.54
CA ASN A 146 -8.16 18.14 -6.41
C ASN A 146 -8.89 17.57 -7.66
N GLY A 147 -9.51 16.41 -7.54
CA GLY A 147 -10.18 15.71 -8.65
C GLY A 147 -9.25 15.02 -9.64
N MET A 148 -7.93 15.01 -9.39
CA MET A 148 -6.97 14.33 -10.25
C MET A 148 -6.80 12.87 -9.81
N ASN A 149 -6.73 11.97 -10.79
CA ASN A 149 -6.42 10.57 -10.52
C ASN A 149 -5.03 10.45 -9.88
N PRO A 150 -4.85 9.66 -8.81
CA PRO A 150 -3.53 9.35 -8.28
C PRO A 150 -2.70 8.52 -9.27
N VAL A 151 -1.38 8.58 -9.14
CA VAL A 151 -0.48 7.64 -9.80
C VAL A 151 -0.47 6.35 -9.02
N LEU A 152 -0.72 5.23 -9.68
CA LEU A 152 -0.69 3.90 -9.08
C LEU A 152 0.70 3.30 -9.21
N ILE A 153 1.26 2.82 -8.11
CA ILE A 153 2.59 2.21 -8.06
C ILE A 153 2.42 0.76 -7.61
N ALA A 154 2.44 -0.15 -8.57
CA ALA A 154 2.34 -1.58 -8.30
C ALA A 154 3.59 -2.10 -7.58
N LEU A 155 3.40 -2.84 -6.51
CA LEU A 155 4.43 -3.56 -5.79
C LEU A 155 4.54 -4.99 -6.34
N GLY A 156 5.30 -5.14 -7.43
CA GLY A 156 5.52 -6.40 -8.11
C GLY A 156 4.62 -6.67 -9.32
N ASN A 157 5.05 -7.61 -10.14
CA ASN A 157 4.45 -7.87 -11.45
C ASN A 157 3.01 -8.38 -11.38
N ASP A 158 2.65 -9.15 -10.36
CA ASP A 158 1.30 -9.70 -10.26
C ASP A 158 0.26 -8.59 -10.01
N ALA A 159 0.55 -7.65 -9.11
CA ALA A 159 -0.28 -6.46 -8.90
C ALA A 159 -0.31 -5.58 -10.16
N TYR A 160 0.85 -5.35 -10.79
CA TYR A 160 0.96 -4.57 -12.03
C TYR A 160 0.08 -5.13 -13.15
N ASN A 161 0.12 -6.44 -13.37
CA ASN A 161 -0.67 -7.10 -14.41
C ASN A 161 -2.18 -6.99 -14.14
N LEU A 162 -2.63 -7.12 -12.88
CA LEU A 162 -4.03 -6.93 -12.53
C LEU A 162 -4.49 -5.49 -12.71
N LEU A 163 -3.67 -4.51 -12.31
CA LEU A 163 -3.98 -3.09 -12.49
C LEU A 163 -4.13 -2.76 -13.99
N ASN A 164 -3.15 -3.14 -14.83
CA ASN A 164 -3.22 -2.86 -16.26
C ASN A 164 -4.40 -3.54 -16.97
N LYS A 165 -4.81 -4.71 -16.47
CA LYS A 165 -5.95 -5.44 -17.02
C LYS A 165 -7.30 -4.81 -16.68
N HIS A 166 -7.44 -4.24 -15.48
CA HIS A 166 -8.74 -3.90 -14.93
C HIS A 166 -8.94 -2.41 -14.63
N ILE A 167 -7.88 -1.61 -14.57
CA ILE A 167 -7.94 -0.20 -14.22
C ILE A 167 -7.52 0.63 -15.44
N THR A 168 -8.38 1.54 -15.87
CA THR A 168 -8.15 2.43 -17.01
C THR A 168 -8.15 3.90 -16.57
N GLY A 169 -7.45 4.76 -17.31
CA GLY A 169 -7.42 6.20 -17.03
C GLY A 169 -6.45 6.63 -15.92
N TYR A 170 -5.58 5.73 -15.46
CA TYR A 170 -4.55 6.00 -14.45
C TYR A 170 -3.15 5.81 -15.02
N THR A 171 -2.19 6.59 -14.54
CA THR A 171 -0.77 6.29 -14.74
C THR A 171 -0.41 5.15 -13.80
N ILE A 172 0.13 4.04 -14.34
CA ILE A 172 0.52 2.86 -13.57
C ILE A 172 2.02 2.62 -13.76
N LYS A 173 2.75 2.59 -12.64
CA LYS A 173 4.18 2.24 -12.58
C LYS A 173 4.36 0.91 -11.88
N ASN A 174 5.47 0.24 -12.12
CA ASN A 174 5.80 -1.04 -11.48
C ASN A 174 7.16 -0.97 -10.81
N VAL A 175 7.22 -1.23 -9.52
CA VAL A 175 8.46 -1.47 -8.78
C VAL A 175 8.51 -2.91 -8.29
N ARG A 176 9.69 -3.44 -8.03
CA ARG A 176 9.80 -4.76 -7.41
C ARG A 176 9.14 -4.77 -6.03
N HIS A 177 8.54 -5.89 -5.65
CA HIS A 177 7.96 -6.04 -4.33
C HIS A 177 9.07 -6.05 -3.27
N TYR A 178 8.95 -5.25 -2.23
CA TYR A 178 9.98 -5.05 -1.21
C TYR A 178 10.33 -6.31 -0.39
N ALA A 179 9.46 -7.32 -0.38
CA ALA A 179 9.74 -8.62 0.26
C ALA A 179 10.74 -9.50 -0.52
N GLY A 180 11.22 -9.06 -1.69
CA GLY A 180 12.20 -9.81 -2.49
C GLY A 180 13.58 -9.93 -1.83
N TYR A 181 14.40 -10.87 -2.35
CA TYR A 181 15.75 -11.14 -1.85
C TYR A 181 16.77 -10.12 -2.38
N PHE A 182 16.77 -8.93 -1.79
CA PHE A 182 17.73 -7.85 -2.05
C PHE A 182 17.88 -6.99 -0.78
N SER A 183 18.98 -6.21 -0.71
CA SER A 183 19.20 -5.29 0.41
C SER A 183 18.24 -4.10 0.37
N ASP A 184 18.05 -3.43 1.51
CA ASP A 184 17.32 -2.17 1.62
C ASP A 184 17.96 -1.06 0.78
N VAL A 185 19.29 -0.98 0.75
CA VAL A 185 20.05 -0.02 -0.07
C VAL A 185 19.78 -0.22 -1.56
N TRP A 186 19.85 -1.48 -2.03
CA TRP A 186 19.56 -1.80 -3.43
C TRP A 186 18.10 -1.47 -3.76
N TYR A 187 17.17 -1.82 -2.87
CA TYR A 187 15.75 -1.55 -3.10
C TYR A 187 15.47 -0.05 -3.19
N LYS A 188 16.05 0.75 -2.30
CA LYS A 188 15.91 2.20 -2.34
C LYS A 188 16.41 2.78 -3.66
N GLN A 189 17.58 2.36 -4.14
CA GLN A 189 18.13 2.82 -5.42
C GLN A 189 17.23 2.42 -6.58
N HIS A 190 16.83 1.14 -6.66
CA HIS A 190 15.89 0.66 -7.68
C HIS A 190 14.56 1.44 -7.68
N PHE A 191 14.04 1.73 -6.50
CA PHE A 191 12.81 2.50 -6.33
C PHE A 191 12.94 3.92 -6.89
N VAL A 192 14.03 4.62 -6.54
CA VAL A 192 14.31 5.97 -7.04
C VAL A 192 14.48 5.98 -8.56
N ASP A 193 15.27 5.06 -9.10
CA ASP A 193 15.55 4.98 -10.54
C ASP A 193 14.26 4.70 -11.34
N THR A 194 13.43 3.77 -10.84
CA THR A 194 12.19 3.36 -11.51
C THR A 194 11.13 4.45 -11.51
N LEU A 195 11.10 5.30 -10.50
CA LEU A 195 10.06 6.33 -10.30
C LEU A 195 10.58 7.75 -10.55
N SER A 196 11.74 7.91 -11.18
CA SER A 196 12.37 9.21 -11.41
C SER A 196 11.55 10.14 -12.32
N ASP A 197 10.72 9.58 -13.18
CA ASP A 197 9.95 10.29 -14.22
C ASP A 197 8.52 10.70 -13.78
N ILE A 198 8.14 10.48 -12.53
CA ILE A 198 6.81 10.86 -11.99
C ILE A 198 6.91 11.74 -10.76
#